data_e3c0cca8104a8d44be1fb96061e78988
#
_entry.id   e3c0cca8104a8d44be1fb96061e78988
#
_cell.length_a   1.000
_cell.length_b   1.000
_cell.length_c   1.000
_cell.angle_alpha   90.00
_cell.angle_beta   90.00
_cell.angle_gamma   90.00
#
_symmetry.space_group_name_H-M   'P 1'
#
loop_
_entity.id
_entity.type
_entity.pdbx_description
1 polymer ?
#
loop_
_entity_poly.entity_id
_entity_poly.type
_entity_poly.pdbx_seq_one_letter_code
_entity_poly.pdbx_strand_id
1 'polypeptide(L)'
;MCKTITQKVKFRAEPARVYRLLVTAKDKVGGRFRMGEGTGIVVDLAPARRIVRAWREGDYPEGVFSMAAVTLRPVETGTELTLTHRGVPKDLIPRTEARWRRDYWEPIKRKLTAS
;
A
#
# COMPACT_ATOMS: atom_id res chain seq x y z
N MET A 1 12.85 17.76 -7.97
CA MET A 1 11.85 17.53 -6.91
C MET A 1 11.14 16.21 -7.12
N CYS A 2 11.09 15.38 -6.09
CA CYS A 2 10.39 14.10 -6.20
C CYS A 2 8.90 14.32 -5.98
N LYS A 3 8.10 13.87 -6.94
CA LYS A 3 6.65 13.89 -6.80
C LYS A 3 6.21 12.77 -5.87
N THR A 4 5.30 13.08 -4.95
CA THR A 4 4.71 12.09 -4.06
C THR A 4 3.40 11.59 -4.67
N ILE A 5 3.21 10.27 -4.70
CA ILE A 5 1.94 9.69 -5.10
C ILE A 5 1.03 9.71 -3.87
N THR A 6 -0.15 10.27 -4.02
CA THR A 6 -1.17 10.26 -2.97
C THR A 6 -2.47 9.75 -3.54
N GLN A 7 -3.01 8.70 -2.92
CA GLN A 7 -4.30 8.14 -3.33
C GLN A 7 -5.16 7.93 -2.10
N LYS A 8 -6.43 8.31 -2.20
CA LYS A 8 -7.42 8.07 -1.15
C LYS A 8 -8.48 7.14 -1.69
N VAL A 9 -8.80 6.11 -0.92
CA VAL A 9 -9.75 5.09 -1.32
C VAL A 9 -10.65 4.78 -0.15
N LYS A 10 -11.96 4.64 -0.40
CA LYS A 10 -12.93 4.27 0.63
C LYS A 10 -13.36 2.83 0.44
N PHE A 11 -13.39 2.09 1.53
CA PHE A 11 -13.83 0.71 1.54
C PHE A 11 -14.98 0.53 2.52
N ARG A 12 -15.95 -0.31 2.16
CA ARG A 12 -17.09 -0.63 3.01
C ARG A 12 -16.78 -1.78 3.94
N ALA A 13 -15.79 -1.56 4.79
CA ALA A 13 -15.39 -2.53 5.80
C ALA A 13 -14.62 -1.77 6.87
N GLU A 14 -14.62 -2.31 8.09
CA GLU A 14 -13.89 -1.67 9.18
C GLU A 14 -12.38 -1.76 8.95
N PRO A 15 -11.59 -0.85 9.57
CA PRO A 15 -10.15 -0.81 9.36
C PRO A 15 -9.42 -2.11 9.62
N ALA A 16 -9.81 -2.87 10.63
CA ALA A 16 -9.17 -4.15 10.93
C ALA A 16 -9.29 -5.14 9.76
N ARG A 17 -10.43 -5.16 9.09
CA ARG A 17 -10.63 -6.06 7.95
C ARG A 17 -9.82 -5.62 6.75
N VAL A 18 -9.80 -4.31 6.47
CA VAL A 18 -8.99 -3.77 5.36
C VAL A 18 -7.51 -4.05 5.63
N TYR A 19 -7.06 -3.84 6.86
CA TYR A 19 -5.69 -4.12 7.26
C TYR A 19 -5.31 -5.58 6.97
N ARG A 20 -6.17 -6.53 7.36
CA ARG A 20 -5.90 -7.95 7.14
C ARG A 20 -5.79 -8.34 5.67
N LEU A 21 -6.40 -7.56 4.77
CA LEU A 21 -6.28 -7.80 3.32
C LEU A 21 -4.98 -7.26 2.75
N LEU A 22 -4.29 -6.39 3.48
CA LEU A 22 -3.05 -5.76 3.04
C LEU A 22 -1.80 -6.37 3.66
N VAL A 23 -1.95 -7.15 4.72
CA VAL A 23 -0.83 -7.81 5.39
C VAL A 23 -1.09 -9.32 5.47
N THR A 24 -0.02 -10.07 5.64
CA THR A 24 -0.10 -11.51 5.88
C THR A 24 0.38 -11.81 7.29
N ALA A 25 0.10 -13.02 7.78
CA ALA A 25 0.57 -13.44 9.10
C ALA A 25 2.11 -13.46 9.20
N LYS A 26 2.80 -13.48 8.07
CA LYS A 26 4.26 -13.49 8.01
C LYS A 26 4.87 -12.09 8.08
N ASP A 27 4.08 -11.05 7.85
CA ASP A 27 4.58 -9.68 7.86
C ASP A 27 4.95 -9.26 9.28
N LYS A 28 6.16 -8.73 9.43
CA LYS A 28 6.64 -8.21 10.72
C LYS A 28 7.61 -7.07 10.46
N VAL A 29 7.69 -6.14 11.38
CA VAL A 29 8.62 -5.00 11.29
C VAL A 29 10.05 -5.51 11.19
N GLY A 30 10.79 -5.02 10.21
CA GLY A 30 12.15 -5.44 9.91
C GLY A 30 12.23 -6.65 8.98
N GLY A 31 11.09 -7.30 8.71
CA GLY A 31 11.06 -8.45 7.83
C GLY A 31 10.88 -8.07 6.37
N ARG A 32 11.21 -9.00 5.49
CA ARG A 32 11.03 -8.81 4.05
C ARG A 32 9.57 -9.07 3.66
N PHE A 33 9.11 -8.38 2.64
CA PHE A 33 7.79 -8.61 2.08
C PHE A 33 7.84 -8.76 0.57
N ARG A 34 6.77 -9.33 0.02
CA ARG A 34 6.50 -9.32 -1.40
C ARG A 34 5.01 -9.02 -1.60
N MET A 35 4.72 -8.01 -2.42
CA MET A 35 3.34 -7.60 -2.70
C MET A 35 3.27 -7.21 -4.18
N GLY A 36 2.72 -8.12 -5.00
CA GLY A 36 2.73 -7.93 -6.44
C GLY A 36 4.15 -7.78 -6.97
N GLU A 37 4.42 -6.69 -7.65
CA GLU A 37 5.75 -6.38 -8.18
C GLU A 37 6.65 -5.73 -7.13
N GLY A 38 6.10 -5.33 -5.99
CA GLY A 38 6.86 -4.66 -4.96
C GLY A 38 7.53 -5.64 -4.00
N THR A 39 8.75 -5.34 -3.63
CA THR A 39 9.51 -6.10 -2.63
C THR A 39 10.23 -5.12 -1.73
N GLY A 40 10.69 -5.58 -0.59
CA GLY A 40 11.47 -4.75 0.31
C GLY A 40 11.34 -5.17 1.75
N ILE A 41 11.31 -4.17 2.63
CA ILE A 41 11.32 -4.35 4.08
C ILE A 41 10.09 -3.68 4.68
N VAL A 42 9.43 -4.37 5.62
CA VAL A 42 8.36 -3.78 6.40
C VAL A 42 8.99 -2.87 7.45
N VAL A 43 8.65 -1.57 7.39
CA VAL A 43 9.23 -0.56 8.26
C VAL A 43 8.40 -0.36 9.54
N ASP A 44 7.07 -0.36 9.39
CA ASP A 44 6.19 -0.14 10.52
C ASP A 44 4.83 -0.81 10.28
N LEU A 45 4.28 -1.39 11.34
CA LEU A 45 2.93 -1.97 11.33
C LEU A 45 2.21 -1.51 12.59
N ALA A 46 1.11 -0.78 12.40
CA ALA A 46 0.19 -0.45 13.48
C ALA A 46 -1.15 -1.06 13.11
N PRO A 47 -1.56 -2.17 13.75
CA PRO A 47 -2.76 -2.91 13.35
C PRO A 47 -3.99 -2.02 13.20
N ALA A 48 -4.69 -2.17 12.07
CA ALA A 48 -5.88 -1.41 11.70
C ALA A 48 -5.63 0.10 11.48
N ARG A 49 -4.37 0.54 11.50
CA ARG A 49 -4.08 1.98 11.44
C ARG A 49 -3.04 2.36 10.39
N ARG A 50 -1.93 1.61 10.30
CA ARG A 50 -0.82 2.04 9.44
C ARG A 50 0.05 0.87 8.98
N ILE A 51 0.51 0.96 7.74
CA ILE A 51 1.47 0.01 7.16
C ILE A 51 2.51 0.85 6.43
N VAL A 52 3.78 0.70 6.77
CA VAL A 52 4.86 1.40 6.07
C VAL A 52 5.87 0.38 5.56
N ARG A 53 6.19 0.48 4.28
CA ARG A 53 7.12 -0.42 3.62
C ARG A 53 8.16 0.35 2.84
N ALA A 54 9.43 -0.04 2.99
CA ALA A 54 10.48 0.37 2.07
C ALA A 54 10.33 -0.50 0.83
N TRP A 55 10.04 0.14 -0.31
CA TRP A 55 9.51 -0.50 -1.50
C TRP A 55 10.45 -0.36 -2.69
N ARG A 56 10.63 -1.43 -3.45
CA ARG A 56 11.26 -1.34 -4.76
C ARG A 56 10.63 -2.33 -5.72
N GLU A 57 10.73 -2.02 -6.99
CA GLU A 57 10.31 -2.92 -8.07
C GLU A 57 11.50 -3.19 -8.99
N GLY A 58 11.39 -4.21 -9.82
CA GLY A 58 12.51 -4.66 -10.64
C GLY A 58 13.13 -3.60 -11.55
N ASP A 59 12.34 -2.60 -11.95
CA ASP A 59 12.79 -1.52 -12.83
C ASP A 59 13.49 -0.38 -12.09
N TYR A 60 13.51 -0.41 -10.76
CA TYR A 60 14.19 0.65 -10.01
C TYR A 60 15.69 0.54 -10.23
N PRO A 61 16.40 1.67 -10.29
CA PRO A 61 17.85 1.63 -10.29
C PRO A 61 18.36 0.88 -9.06
N GLU A 62 19.52 0.23 -9.19
CA GLU A 62 20.10 -0.52 -8.10
C GLU A 62 20.26 0.34 -6.86
N GLY A 63 19.87 -0.22 -5.70
CA GLY A 63 19.98 0.47 -4.41
C GLY A 63 18.93 1.54 -4.15
N VAL A 64 18.02 1.79 -5.09
CA VAL A 64 16.97 2.80 -4.92
C VAL A 64 15.72 2.16 -4.32
N PHE A 65 15.22 2.75 -3.24
CA PHE A 65 13.98 2.36 -2.60
C PHE A 65 13.05 3.56 -2.49
N SER A 66 11.76 3.29 -2.54
CA SER A 66 10.73 4.29 -2.23
C SER A 66 10.07 3.91 -0.91
N MET A 67 9.25 4.81 -0.37
CA MET A 67 8.52 4.56 0.87
C MET A 67 7.03 4.57 0.59
N ALA A 68 6.40 3.42 0.79
CA ALA A 68 4.96 3.28 0.63
C ALA A 68 4.32 3.25 2.01
N ALA A 69 3.59 4.30 2.35
CA ALA A 69 2.89 4.42 3.62
C ALA A 69 1.38 4.38 3.38
N VAL A 70 0.70 3.47 4.07
CA VAL A 70 -0.74 3.34 4.03
C VAL A 70 -1.27 3.67 5.42
N THR A 71 -2.24 4.58 5.50
CA THR A 71 -2.94 4.87 6.74
C THR A 71 -4.42 4.54 6.58
N LEU A 72 -5.02 4.03 7.64
CA LEU A 72 -6.42 3.64 7.67
C LEU A 72 -7.14 4.47 8.73
N ARG A 73 -8.27 5.03 8.37
CA ARG A 73 -9.07 5.85 9.28
C ARG A 73 -10.53 5.37 9.22
N PRO A 74 -11.16 5.12 10.37
CA PRO A 74 -12.58 4.78 10.33
C PRO A 74 -13.39 5.99 9.89
N VAL A 75 -14.36 5.73 9.03
CA VAL A 75 -15.34 6.73 8.59
C VAL A 75 -16.73 6.12 8.74
N GLU A 76 -17.77 6.93 8.59
CA GLU A 76 -19.13 6.49 8.82
C GLU A 76 -19.51 5.24 8.03
N THR A 77 -19.05 5.14 6.79
CA THR A 77 -19.41 4.02 5.90
C THR A 77 -18.36 2.91 5.85
N GLY A 78 -17.31 3.00 6.66
CA GLY A 78 -16.27 1.98 6.66
C GLY A 78 -14.89 2.54 6.94
N THR A 79 -14.00 2.50 5.97
CA THR A 79 -12.61 2.92 6.12
C THR A 79 -12.19 3.84 4.98
N GLU A 80 -11.50 4.92 5.31
CA GLU A 80 -10.77 5.71 4.34
C GLU A 80 -9.30 5.32 4.41
N LEU A 81 -8.76 4.86 3.29
CA LEU A 81 -7.36 4.50 3.16
C LEU A 81 -6.64 5.63 2.43
N THR A 82 -5.50 6.05 2.96
CA THR A 82 -4.63 7.01 2.27
C THR A 82 -3.29 6.35 2.00
N LEU A 83 -2.90 6.30 0.74
CA LEU A 83 -1.57 5.87 0.32
C LEU A 83 -0.73 7.13 0.10
N THR A 84 0.46 7.15 0.69
CA THR A 84 1.47 8.14 0.40
C THR A 84 2.73 7.38 -0.02
N HIS A 85 3.12 7.49 -1.29
CA HIS A 85 4.25 6.76 -1.84
C HIS A 85 5.28 7.76 -2.32
N ARG A 86 6.40 7.85 -1.62
CA ARG A 86 7.47 8.82 -1.86
C ARG A 86 8.70 8.16 -2.43
N GLY A 87 9.43 8.89 -3.27
CA GLY A 87 10.72 8.43 -3.79
C GLY A 87 10.63 7.46 -4.95
N VAL A 88 9.46 7.31 -5.56
CA VAL A 88 9.32 6.51 -6.78
C VAL A 88 10.09 7.19 -7.89
N PRO A 89 10.92 6.44 -8.66
CA PRO A 89 11.61 7.02 -9.81
C PRO A 89 10.63 7.75 -10.73
N LYS A 90 11.00 8.96 -11.14
CA LYS A 90 10.10 9.86 -11.87
C LYS A 90 9.39 9.19 -13.04
N ASP A 91 10.13 8.43 -13.84
CA ASP A 91 9.58 7.81 -15.05
C ASP A 91 8.61 6.68 -14.75
N LEU A 92 8.62 6.17 -13.51
CA LEU A 92 7.77 5.06 -13.10
C LEU A 92 6.52 5.51 -12.35
N ILE A 93 6.37 6.80 -12.06
CA ILE A 93 5.25 7.32 -11.29
C ILE A 93 3.89 6.98 -11.91
N PRO A 94 3.65 7.28 -13.20
CA PRO A 94 2.33 6.99 -13.79
C PRO A 94 1.97 5.50 -13.73
N ARG A 95 2.94 4.63 -13.99
CA ARG A 95 2.75 3.19 -13.92
C ARG A 95 2.44 2.73 -12.49
N THR A 96 3.17 3.28 -11.53
CA THR A 96 2.99 2.93 -10.12
C THR A 96 1.61 3.35 -9.62
N GLU A 97 1.16 4.55 -9.98
CA GLU A 97 -0.19 5.01 -9.65
C GLU A 97 -1.26 4.07 -10.22
N ALA A 98 -1.12 3.67 -11.46
CA ALA A 98 -2.07 2.77 -12.11
C ALA A 98 -2.05 1.39 -11.47
N ARG A 99 -0.88 0.86 -11.10
CA ARG A 99 -0.76 -0.43 -10.45
C ARG A 99 -1.44 -0.48 -9.09
N TRP A 100 -1.31 0.58 -8.28
CA TRP A 100 -1.99 0.63 -6.99
C TRP A 100 -3.49 0.48 -7.16
N ARG A 101 -4.08 1.19 -8.13
CA ARG A 101 -5.52 1.09 -8.39
C ARG A 101 -5.91 -0.28 -8.92
N ARG A 102 -5.25 -0.74 -9.97
CA ARG A 102 -5.63 -1.97 -10.68
C ARG A 102 -5.33 -3.23 -9.89
N ASP A 103 -4.16 -3.30 -9.26
CA ASP A 103 -3.67 -4.53 -8.66
C ASP A 103 -4.00 -4.66 -7.17
N TYR A 104 -4.32 -3.55 -6.50
CA TYR A 104 -4.59 -3.56 -5.06
C TYR A 104 -5.97 -3.03 -4.71
N TRP A 105 -6.28 -1.78 -5.05
CA TRP A 105 -7.54 -1.18 -4.60
C TRP A 105 -8.77 -1.82 -5.24
N GLU A 106 -8.76 -2.05 -6.54
CA GLU A 106 -9.90 -2.67 -7.22
C GLU A 106 -10.15 -4.12 -6.78
N PRO A 107 -9.11 -4.97 -6.68
CA PRO A 107 -9.32 -6.33 -6.17
C PRO A 107 -9.85 -6.36 -4.74
N ILE A 108 -9.38 -5.46 -3.87
CA ILE A 108 -9.87 -5.39 -2.49
C ILE A 108 -11.34 -4.98 -2.46
N LYS A 109 -11.72 -3.98 -3.25
CA LYS A 109 -13.12 -3.58 -3.36
C LYS A 109 -14.01 -4.74 -3.80
N ARG A 110 -13.57 -5.51 -4.78
CA ARG A 110 -14.32 -6.67 -5.25
C ARG A 110 -14.48 -7.73 -4.17
N LYS A 111 -13.43 -8.00 -3.41
CA LYS A 111 -13.49 -8.95 -2.30
C LYS A 111 -14.49 -8.51 -1.23
N LEU A 112 -14.53 -7.23 -0.92
CA LEU A 112 -15.40 -6.70 0.11
C LEU A 112 -16.87 -6.68 -0.31
N THR A 113 -17.16 -6.57 -1.60
CA THR A 113 -18.53 -6.55 -2.11
C THR A 113 -19.06 -7.94 -2.48
N ALA A 114 -18.19 -8.92 -2.63
CA ALA A 114 -18.58 -10.27 -3.06
C ALA A 114 -19.05 -11.16 -1.91
N SER A 115 -18.93 -10.71 -0.67
CA SER A 115 -19.31 -11.51 0.51
C SER A 115 -20.76 -11.33 0.91
#